data_e652bd7a61d724191e97cea580b413bb
#
_entry.id   e652bd7a61d724191e97cea580b413bb
#
_cell.length_a   1.000
_cell.length_b   1.000
_cell.length_c   1.000
_cell.angle_alpha   90.00
_cell.angle_beta   90.00
_cell.angle_gamma   90.00
#
_symmetry.space_group_name_H-M   'P 1'
#
loop_
_entity.id
_entity.type
_entity.pdbx_description
1 polymer ?
#
loop_
_entity_poly.entity_id
_entity_poly.type
_entity_poly.pdbx_seq_one_letter_code
_entity_poly.pdbx_strand_id
1 'polypeptide(L)'
;MRNILTQTICACAVAGVLVFVAGCQTDNQSSASSASVAPPVAAAPAEPAPVVTAGVIRIKAGSSEPFKDSSGNVWQAEIGFSGGDVADRDAGTAIANTKDAGLFLSEHYGMDSFSCSVPNGKYTAKLYFAETFDGITGPGQRVFSFNVQGREFKDFDVWVKAGGPNRAYVESVPVEVTDGKFKITFTSNIENPQINAIEIVPQT
;
A
#
# COMPACT_ATOMS: atom_id res chain seq x y z
N MET A 1 -33.53 -29.30 28.14
CA MET A 1 -33.39 -30.59 27.46
C MET A 1 -32.00 -30.65 26.83
N ARG A 2 -31.26 -31.62 27.30
CA ARG A 2 -29.88 -31.95 26.92
C ARG A 2 -29.83 -32.50 25.50
N ASN A 3 -28.81 -32.18 24.70
CA ASN A 3 -28.20 -33.18 23.86
C ASN A 3 -26.71 -32.86 23.64
N ILE A 4 -25.95 -33.82 24.07
CA ILE A 4 -24.49 -34.00 24.02
C ILE A 4 -24.25 -34.99 22.86
N LEU A 5 -23.00 -35.03 22.40
CA LEU A 5 -22.32 -36.03 21.55
C LEU A 5 -22.15 -35.59 20.08
N THR A 6 -21.00 -35.72 19.44
CA THR A 6 -19.96 -36.77 19.56
C THR A 6 -18.68 -36.27 18.91
N GLN A 7 -17.56 -36.55 19.55
CA GLN A 7 -16.17 -36.51 19.00
C GLN A 7 -16.00 -37.68 18.01
N THR A 8 -15.24 -37.47 16.96
CA THR A 8 -14.59 -38.58 16.25
C THR A 8 -13.12 -38.23 15.96
N ILE A 9 -12.28 -38.91 16.70
CA ILE A 9 -10.82 -38.97 16.52
C ILE A 9 -10.57 -40.08 15.48
N CYS A 10 -9.75 -39.80 14.46
CA CYS A 10 -9.18 -40.88 13.64
C CYS A 10 -7.67 -40.67 13.53
N ALA A 11 -6.92 -41.45 14.30
CA ALA A 11 -5.50 -41.65 14.20
C ALA A 11 -5.22 -42.79 13.24
N CYS A 12 -4.34 -42.61 12.27
CA CYS A 12 -3.70 -43.71 11.55
C CYS A 12 -2.20 -43.44 11.48
N ALA A 13 -1.49 -44.27 12.28
CA ALA A 13 -0.06 -44.50 12.17
C ALA A 13 0.16 -45.66 11.19
N VAL A 14 1.10 -45.54 10.27
CA VAL A 14 1.74 -46.69 9.61
C VAL A 14 3.23 -46.46 9.47
N ALA A 15 3.93 -47.48 9.94
CA ALA A 15 5.35 -47.61 10.09
C ALA A 15 6.09 -47.92 8.77
N GLY A 16 7.30 -47.48 8.68
CA GLY A 16 8.59 -48.09 8.40
C GLY A 16 8.78 -48.96 7.15
N VAL A 17 9.80 -48.64 6.37
CA VAL A 17 10.79 -49.64 5.88
C VAL A 17 12.10 -48.93 5.60
N LEU A 18 13.16 -49.33 6.35
CA LEU A 18 14.56 -49.11 6.00
C LEU A 18 14.96 -50.13 4.94
N VAL A 19 15.64 -49.69 3.89
CA VAL A 19 16.48 -50.58 3.07
C VAL A 19 17.86 -49.99 2.95
N PHE A 20 18.82 -50.68 3.60
CA PHE A 20 20.25 -50.51 3.38
C PHE A 20 20.65 -51.27 2.12
N VAL A 21 21.39 -50.63 1.22
CA VAL A 21 22.22 -51.34 0.23
C VAL A 21 23.61 -50.70 0.28
N ALA A 22 24.56 -51.52 0.72
CA ALA A 22 26.00 -51.31 0.65
C ALA A 22 26.53 -51.84 -0.69
N GLY A 23 27.55 -51.21 -1.23
CA GLY A 23 28.34 -51.82 -2.31
C GLY A 23 28.99 -50.83 -3.25
N CYS A 24 30.17 -50.74 -3.14
CA CYS A 24 31.47 -50.99 -3.76
C CYS A 24 32.17 -49.74 -4.28
N GLN A 25 33.34 -49.55 -3.68
CA GLN A 25 34.45 -48.74 -4.22
C GLN A 25 35.02 -49.40 -5.49
N THR A 26 35.37 -48.57 -6.46
CA THR A 26 36.44 -48.83 -7.40
C THR A 26 37.23 -47.53 -7.62
N ASP A 27 38.50 -47.61 -7.18
CA ASP A 27 39.56 -46.67 -7.53
C ASP A 27 39.75 -46.63 -9.04
N ASN A 28 39.92 -45.47 -9.62
CA ASN A 28 40.80 -45.34 -10.80
C ASN A 28 41.43 -43.96 -10.92
N GLN A 29 42.70 -43.99 -11.03
CA GLN A 29 43.79 -43.07 -11.21
C GLN A 29 43.55 -41.82 -12.06
N SER A 30 44.05 -40.74 -11.51
CA SER A 30 44.98 -39.74 -12.05
C SER A 30 45.04 -39.52 -13.56
N SER A 31 44.64 -38.36 -13.99
CA SER A 31 45.25 -37.64 -15.11
C SER A 31 45.24 -36.16 -14.83
N ALA A 32 46.41 -35.62 -14.54
CA ALA A 32 46.64 -34.17 -14.41
C ALA A 32 46.49 -33.54 -15.80
N SER A 33 45.43 -32.75 -15.96
CA SER A 33 45.30 -31.83 -17.09
C SER A 33 45.55 -30.40 -16.60
N SER A 34 46.68 -29.86 -17.05
CA SER A 34 47.08 -28.48 -16.81
C SER A 34 46.03 -27.52 -17.42
N ALA A 35 45.15 -27.00 -16.60
CA ALA A 35 44.25 -25.91 -17.02
C ALA A 35 45.05 -24.61 -17.00
N SER A 36 45.28 -24.05 -18.18
CA SER A 36 45.79 -22.70 -18.37
C SER A 36 44.81 -21.70 -17.75
N VAL A 37 45.26 -20.99 -16.73
CA VAL A 37 44.50 -19.89 -16.11
C VAL A 37 44.57 -18.70 -17.04
N ALA A 38 43.48 -18.41 -17.74
CA ALA A 38 43.30 -17.15 -18.49
C ALA A 38 43.24 -15.96 -17.48
N PRO A 39 43.86 -14.81 -17.77
CA PRO A 39 43.79 -13.65 -16.90
C PRO A 39 42.35 -13.13 -16.76
N PRO A 40 41.96 -12.56 -15.60
CA PRO A 40 40.62 -12.04 -15.41
C PRO A 40 40.36 -10.89 -16.40
N VAL A 41 39.34 -11.07 -17.23
CA VAL A 41 38.81 -9.99 -18.06
C VAL A 41 38.23 -8.94 -17.11
N ALA A 42 38.83 -7.75 -17.13
CA ALA A 42 38.29 -6.60 -16.40
C ALA A 42 36.85 -6.35 -16.90
N ALA A 43 35.90 -6.45 -15.98
CA ALA A 43 34.52 -6.11 -16.27
C ALA A 43 34.46 -4.64 -16.71
N ALA A 44 33.90 -4.41 -17.90
CA ALA A 44 33.62 -3.06 -18.38
C ALA A 44 32.70 -2.33 -17.36
N PRO A 45 32.86 -1.02 -17.17
CA PRO A 45 31.96 -0.26 -16.32
C PRO A 45 30.51 -0.48 -16.78
N ALA A 46 29.64 -0.91 -15.88
CA ALA A 46 28.23 -1.09 -16.16
C ALA A 46 27.67 0.28 -16.62
N GLU A 47 27.07 0.31 -17.79
CA GLU A 47 26.35 1.45 -18.31
C GLU A 47 25.27 1.83 -17.28
N PRO A 48 25.11 3.12 -16.91
CA PRO A 48 24.09 3.51 -15.94
C PRO A 48 22.72 3.10 -16.50
N ALA A 49 21.97 2.34 -15.69
CA ALA A 49 20.62 1.92 -16.06
C ALA A 49 19.77 3.17 -16.39
N PRO A 50 18.88 3.08 -17.40
CA PRO A 50 18.05 4.21 -17.80
C PRO A 50 17.27 4.72 -16.58
N VAL A 51 17.40 6.02 -16.29
CA VAL A 51 16.64 6.70 -15.23
C VAL A 51 15.18 6.71 -15.69
N VAL A 52 14.38 5.78 -15.19
CA VAL A 52 12.93 5.80 -15.39
C VAL A 52 12.41 6.97 -14.55
N THR A 53 12.10 8.08 -15.19
CA THR A 53 11.49 9.23 -14.51
C THR A 53 10.09 8.81 -14.04
N ALA A 54 9.90 8.70 -12.74
CA ALA A 54 8.59 8.42 -12.16
C ALA A 54 7.62 9.55 -12.51
N GLY A 55 6.48 9.22 -13.10
CA GLY A 55 5.39 10.16 -13.29
C GLY A 55 4.65 10.42 -11.97
N VAL A 56 3.89 11.53 -11.91
CA VAL A 56 2.98 11.78 -10.79
C VAL A 56 1.84 10.75 -10.84
N ILE A 57 1.59 10.08 -9.72
CA ILE A 57 0.46 9.15 -9.56
C ILE A 57 -0.65 9.88 -8.81
N ARG A 58 -1.89 9.83 -9.32
CA ARG A 58 -3.07 10.42 -8.74
C ARG A 58 -4.19 9.41 -8.71
N ILE A 59 -4.69 9.09 -7.53
CA ILE A 59 -5.78 8.13 -7.29
C ILE A 59 -6.91 8.84 -6.57
N LYS A 60 -8.12 8.76 -7.13
CA LYS A 60 -9.36 9.17 -6.47
C LYS A 60 -9.92 7.96 -5.72
N ALA A 61 -9.90 8.01 -4.40
CA ALA A 61 -10.43 6.94 -3.56
C ALA A 61 -11.96 6.89 -3.62
N GLY A 62 -12.51 5.69 -3.53
CA GLY A 62 -13.94 5.43 -3.58
C GLY A 62 -14.59 5.60 -4.96
N SER A 63 -13.85 5.86 -6.02
CA SER A 63 -14.41 6.14 -7.35
C SER A 63 -14.05 5.04 -8.35
N SER A 64 -15.05 4.51 -9.04
CA SER A 64 -14.86 3.60 -10.18
C SER A 64 -14.47 4.31 -11.49
N GLU A 65 -14.57 5.65 -11.51
CA GLU A 65 -14.32 6.47 -12.69
C GLU A 65 -13.18 7.47 -12.45
N PRO A 66 -12.38 7.77 -13.48
CA PRO A 66 -11.38 8.82 -13.38
C PRO A 66 -12.04 10.20 -13.20
N PHE A 67 -11.31 11.09 -12.51
CA PHE A 67 -11.74 12.48 -12.29
C PHE A 67 -10.72 13.44 -12.89
N LYS A 68 -11.19 14.51 -13.54
CA LYS A 68 -10.33 15.58 -14.03
C LYS A 68 -10.50 16.82 -13.16
N ASP A 69 -9.41 17.29 -12.54
CA ASP A 69 -9.43 18.47 -11.70
C ASP A 69 -9.44 19.78 -12.50
N SER A 70 -9.65 20.89 -11.82
CA SER A 70 -9.71 22.25 -12.43
C SER A 70 -8.39 22.70 -13.07
N SER A 71 -7.28 22.04 -12.74
CA SER A 71 -5.97 22.27 -13.35
C SER A 71 -5.71 21.38 -14.56
N GLY A 72 -6.65 20.48 -14.90
CA GLY A 72 -6.55 19.56 -16.02
C GLY A 72 -5.83 18.25 -15.70
N ASN A 73 -5.43 18.00 -14.45
CA ASN A 73 -4.84 16.73 -14.06
C ASN A 73 -5.91 15.62 -14.02
N VAL A 74 -5.52 14.43 -14.45
CA VAL A 74 -6.37 13.25 -14.38
C VAL A 74 -6.01 12.45 -13.14
N TRP A 75 -7.02 12.22 -12.30
CA TRP A 75 -7.00 11.32 -11.16
C TRP A 75 -7.60 9.98 -11.63
N GLN A 76 -6.85 8.92 -11.47
CA GLN A 76 -7.30 7.58 -11.83
C GLN A 76 -8.43 7.13 -10.89
N ALA A 77 -9.27 6.24 -11.39
CA ALA A 77 -10.20 5.49 -10.55
C ALA A 77 -9.46 4.74 -9.44
N GLU A 78 -10.20 4.35 -8.42
CA GLU A 78 -9.66 3.65 -7.27
C GLU A 78 -8.89 2.38 -7.65
N ILE A 79 -7.67 2.28 -7.13
CA ILE A 79 -6.83 1.07 -7.17
C ILE A 79 -5.94 1.04 -5.93
N GLY A 80 -5.46 -0.15 -5.55
CA GLY A 80 -4.37 -0.32 -4.58
C GLY A 80 -4.77 -0.37 -3.12
N PHE A 81 -6.05 -0.22 -2.78
CA PHE A 81 -6.56 -0.41 -1.42
C PHE A 81 -6.74 -1.89 -1.07
N SER A 82 -6.67 -2.21 0.22
CA SER A 82 -6.93 -3.52 0.80
C SER A 82 -7.79 -3.35 2.05
N GLY A 83 -8.85 -4.14 2.15
CA GLY A 83 -9.87 -4.01 3.18
C GLY A 83 -10.75 -2.77 2.99
N GLY A 84 -11.76 -2.64 3.82
CA GLY A 84 -12.66 -1.50 3.80
C GLY A 84 -13.75 -1.54 2.74
N ASP A 85 -14.39 -0.40 2.55
CA ASP A 85 -15.51 -0.20 1.65
C ASP A 85 -15.48 1.23 1.09
N VAL A 86 -16.38 1.55 0.16
CA VAL A 86 -16.44 2.85 -0.50
C VAL A 86 -17.75 3.56 -0.21
N ALA A 87 -17.74 4.89 -0.19
CA ALA A 87 -18.94 5.70 -0.05
C ALA A 87 -18.89 6.92 -0.97
N ASP A 88 -20.04 7.24 -1.55
CA ASP A 88 -20.25 8.43 -2.36
C ASP A 88 -21.11 9.46 -1.63
N ARG A 89 -20.97 10.72 -1.99
CA ARG A 89 -21.79 11.85 -1.55
C ARG A 89 -22.54 12.45 -2.73
N ASP A 90 -23.63 13.12 -2.42
CA ASP A 90 -24.40 13.83 -3.44
C ASP A 90 -23.52 14.83 -4.20
N ALA A 91 -23.68 14.89 -5.51
CA ALA A 91 -22.91 15.76 -6.40
C ALA A 91 -23.02 17.27 -6.06
N GLY A 92 -24.10 17.65 -5.35
CA GLY A 92 -24.33 19.02 -4.87
C GLY A 92 -23.68 19.35 -3.53
N THR A 93 -23.01 18.39 -2.87
CA THR A 93 -22.36 18.63 -1.58
C THR A 93 -21.21 19.64 -1.74
N ALA A 94 -21.33 20.77 -1.05
CA ALA A 94 -20.30 21.81 -1.07
C ALA A 94 -19.13 21.42 -0.18
N ILE A 95 -17.92 21.44 -0.73
CA ILE A 95 -16.67 21.21 0.02
C ILE A 95 -15.87 22.51 0.06
N ALA A 96 -15.68 23.04 1.25
CA ALA A 96 -14.87 24.24 1.43
C ALA A 96 -13.35 23.94 1.30
N ASN A 97 -12.54 24.98 1.17
CA ASN A 97 -11.07 24.92 1.07
C ASN A 97 -10.55 24.21 -0.20
N THR A 98 -11.37 24.05 -1.23
CA THR A 98 -10.97 23.46 -2.51
C THR A 98 -11.69 24.10 -3.68
N LYS A 99 -11.07 24.03 -4.87
CA LYS A 99 -11.73 24.33 -6.16
C LYS A 99 -12.29 23.06 -6.80
N ASP A 100 -11.87 21.90 -6.32
CA ASP A 100 -12.16 20.59 -6.88
C ASP A 100 -13.00 19.75 -5.90
N ALA A 101 -14.19 20.24 -5.56
CA ALA A 101 -15.10 19.57 -4.64
C ALA A 101 -15.35 18.11 -5.03
N GLY A 102 -15.46 17.81 -6.34
CA GLY A 102 -15.67 16.46 -6.86
C GLY A 102 -14.60 15.44 -6.45
N LEU A 103 -13.40 15.88 -6.09
CA LEU A 103 -12.34 14.99 -5.59
C LEU A 103 -12.67 14.41 -4.20
N PHE A 104 -13.52 15.09 -3.43
CA PHE A 104 -13.86 14.76 -2.05
C PHE A 104 -15.29 14.17 -1.91
N LEU A 105 -16.00 13.97 -3.02
CA LEU A 105 -17.36 13.41 -2.99
C LEU A 105 -17.40 11.89 -2.99
N SER A 106 -16.25 11.23 -2.98
CA SER A 106 -16.12 9.81 -2.70
C SER A 106 -15.00 9.58 -1.71
N GLU A 107 -15.09 8.50 -0.97
CA GLU A 107 -14.07 8.10 0.00
C GLU A 107 -13.93 6.58 0.02
N HIS A 108 -12.72 6.10 0.33
CA HIS A 108 -12.50 4.75 0.82
C HIS A 108 -12.37 4.79 2.34
N TYR A 109 -13.12 3.95 3.05
CA TYR A 109 -13.11 3.92 4.51
C TYR A 109 -12.92 2.50 5.05
N GLY A 110 -12.42 2.38 6.29
CA GLY A 110 -12.21 1.08 6.94
C GLY A 110 -11.10 0.22 6.32
N MET A 111 -10.26 0.79 5.47
CA MET A 111 -9.15 0.09 4.83
C MET A 111 -8.03 -0.25 5.82
N ASP A 112 -7.35 -1.37 5.54
CA ASP A 112 -6.11 -1.77 6.22
C ASP A 112 -4.89 -1.08 5.61
N SER A 113 -4.86 -0.96 4.28
CA SER A 113 -3.71 -0.38 3.59
C SER A 113 -4.03 0.11 2.18
N PHE A 114 -3.14 0.98 1.68
CA PHE A 114 -2.98 1.32 0.27
C PHE A 114 -1.57 0.96 -0.18
N SER A 115 -1.39 0.47 -1.41
CA SER A 115 -0.06 0.30 -1.99
C SER A 115 -0.07 0.38 -3.52
N CYS A 116 1.02 0.90 -4.09
CA CYS A 116 1.25 0.90 -5.53
C CYS A 116 2.75 0.75 -5.84
N SER A 117 3.07 0.27 -7.04
CA SER A 117 4.45 0.17 -7.52
C SER A 117 4.93 1.54 -7.99
N VAL A 118 6.10 1.95 -7.52
CA VAL A 118 6.79 3.17 -7.96
C VAL A 118 8.29 2.90 -8.03
N PRO A 119 9.06 3.56 -8.90
CA PRO A 119 10.52 3.48 -8.88
C PRO A 119 11.08 3.89 -7.51
N ASN A 120 12.27 3.37 -7.16
CA ASN A 120 12.98 3.85 -5.98
C ASN A 120 13.32 5.33 -6.14
N GLY A 121 13.18 6.08 -5.05
CA GLY A 121 13.43 7.53 -5.05
C GLY A 121 12.71 8.28 -3.96
N LYS A 122 12.86 9.59 -3.99
CA LYS A 122 12.19 10.50 -3.05
C LYS A 122 10.90 11.03 -3.65
N TYR A 123 9.86 11.10 -2.82
CA TYR A 123 8.52 11.53 -3.20
C TYR A 123 7.93 12.46 -2.15
N THR A 124 6.95 13.26 -2.58
CA THR A 124 5.97 13.87 -1.67
C THR A 124 4.65 13.14 -1.86
N ALA A 125 4.21 12.41 -0.84
CA ALA A 125 2.86 11.88 -0.79
C ALA A 125 1.92 12.98 -0.28
N LYS A 126 0.83 13.26 -1.01
CA LYS A 126 -0.25 14.14 -0.57
C LYS A 126 -1.49 13.30 -0.37
N LEU A 127 -2.01 13.33 0.84
CA LEU A 127 -3.18 12.60 1.28
C LEU A 127 -4.32 13.59 1.47
N TYR A 128 -5.42 13.35 0.77
CA TYR A 128 -6.57 14.26 0.68
C TYR A 128 -7.71 13.74 1.54
N PHE A 129 -8.21 14.59 2.43
CA PHE A 129 -9.23 14.25 3.41
C PHE A 129 -10.31 15.32 3.46
N ALA A 130 -11.56 14.91 3.66
CA ALA A 130 -12.65 15.74 4.10
C ALA A 130 -13.59 14.88 4.95
N GLU A 131 -14.02 15.35 6.12
CA GLU A 131 -15.06 14.66 6.86
C GLU A 131 -16.41 15.00 6.24
N THR A 132 -17.00 14.02 5.57
CA THR A 132 -18.24 14.19 4.79
C THR A 132 -19.35 13.25 5.24
N PHE A 133 -19.09 12.42 6.27
CA PHE A 133 -20.10 11.52 6.81
C PHE A 133 -20.95 12.24 7.86
N ASP A 134 -22.26 12.31 7.63
CA ASP A 134 -23.20 13.02 8.51
C ASP A 134 -23.30 12.44 9.92
N GLY A 135 -22.85 11.20 10.12
CA GLY A 135 -22.75 10.57 11.45
C GLY A 135 -21.64 11.16 12.33
N ILE A 136 -20.70 11.90 11.76
CA ILE A 136 -19.63 12.61 12.48
C ILE A 136 -20.05 14.08 12.63
N THR A 137 -20.40 14.47 13.81
CA THR A 137 -20.96 15.80 14.12
C THR A 137 -20.04 16.70 14.94
N GLY A 138 -18.84 16.21 15.28
CA GLY A 138 -17.87 16.95 16.08
C GLY A 138 -16.48 16.29 16.16
N PRO A 139 -15.52 16.99 16.73
CA PRO A 139 -14.17 16.49 16.92
C PRO A 139 -14.14 15.27 17.85
N GLY A 140 -13.18 14.37 17.64
CA GLY A 140 -12.98 13.16 18.44
C GLY A 140 -13.92 12.01 18.11
N GLN A 141 -14.86 12.18 17.17
CA GLN A 141 -15.80 11.13 16.81
C GLN A 141 -15.25 10.18 15.70
N ARG A 142 -14.29 10.65 14.90
CA ARG A 142 -13.47 9.84 14.02
C ARG A 142 -12.01 10.17 14.27
N VAL A 143 -11.28 9.21 14.82
CA VAL A 143 -9.85 9.31 15.10
C VAL A 143 -9.18 8.02 14.63
N PHE A 144 -8.16 8.13 13.82
CA PHE A 144 -7.40 6.97 13.33
C PHE A 144 -5.92 7.29 13.25
N SER A 145 -5.11 6.26 13.11
CA SER A 145 -3.67 6.41 12.90
C SER A 145 -3.30 5.86 11.53
N PHE A 146 -2.25 6.38 10.93
CA PHE A 146 -1.73 5.85 9.69
C PHE A 146 -0.22 5.99 9.60
N ASN A 147 0.40 5.15 8.77
CA ASN A 147 1.83 5.17 8.52
C ASN A 147 2.09 5.27 7.03
N VAL A 148 2.91 6.25 6.60
CA VAL A 148 3.30 6.46 5.21
C VAL A 148 4.79 6.17 5.09
N GLN A 149 5.18 5.04 4.48
CA GLN A 149 6.59 4.66 4.29
C GLN A 149 7.43 4.74 5.58
N GLY A 150 6.89 4.24 6.72
CA GLY A 150 7.56 4.28 8.02
C GLY A 150 7.30 5.56 8.84
N ARG A 151 6.68 6.59 8.25
CA ARG A 151 6.32 7.82 8.96
C ARG A 151 4.94 7.71 9.57
N GLU A 152 4.87 7.75 10.89
CA GLU A 152 3.64 7.52 11.65
C GLU A 152 2.90 8.83 11.98
N PHE A 153 1.58 8.79 11.84
CA PHE A 153 0.62 9.82 12.22
C PHE A 153 -0.37 9.19 13.21
N LYS A 154 -0.29 9.60 14.47
CA LYS A 154 -1.15 9.08 15.55
C LYS A 154 -2.33 10.01 15.78
N ASP A 155 -3.44 9.40 16.17
CA ASP A 155 -4.64 10.10 16.62
C ASP A 155 -5.08 11.22 15.68
N PHE A 156 -5.07 10.91 14.37
CA PHE A 156 -5.42 11.84 13.33
C PHE A 156 -6.95 12.01 13.27
N ASP A 157 -7.39 13.24 13.45
CA ASP A 157 -8.80 13.63 13.38
C ASP A 157 -8.98 14.61 12.20
N VAL A 158 -9.69 14.16 11.17
CA VAL A 158 -9.93 14.95 9.95
C VAL A 158 -10.74 16.20 10.26
N TRP A 159 -11.75 16.09 11.14
CA TRP A 159 -12.56 17.24 11.58
C TRP A 159 -11.70 18.35 12.16
N VAL A 160 -10.80 18.00 13.08
CA VAL A 160 -9.89 18.97 13.72
C VAL A 160 -8.93 19.56 12.69
N LYS A 161 -8.35 18.74 11.84
CA LYS A 161 -7.37 19.17 10.81
C LYS A 161 -7.98 20.11 9.77
N ALA A 162 -9.17 19.79 9.29
CA ALA A 162 -9.89 20.58 8.30
C ALA A 162 -10.61 21.81 8.90
N GLY A 163 -10.83 21.82 10.21
CA GLY A 163 -11.57 22.86 10.92
C GLY A 163 -13.10 22.72 10.77
N GLY A 164 -13.60 21.49 10.67
CA GLY A 164 -15.03 21.17 10.59
C GLY A 164 -15.38 20.21 9.44
N PRO A 165 -16.69 19.90 9.27
CA PRO A 165 -17.16 19.00 8.24
C PRO A 165 -17.14 19.67 6.86
N ASN A 166 -17.16 18.85 5.82
CA ASN A 166 -17.22 19.29 4.42
C ASN A 166 -16.14 20.34 4.08
N ARG A 167 -14.93 20.12 4.59
CA ARG A 167 -13.75 20.96 4.34
C ARG A 167 -12.59 20.10 3.90
N ALA A 168 -11.96 20.48 2.80
CA ALA A 168 -10.78 19.82 2.30
C ALA A 168 -9.56 20.09 3.19
N TYR A 169 -8.80 19.04 3.46
CA TYR A 169 -7.50 19.07 4.10
C TYR A 169 -6.52 18.18 3.34
N VAL A 170 -5.28 18.62 3.21
CA VAL A 170 -4.23 17.85 2.53
C VAL A 170 -3.03 17.72 3.46
N GLU A 171 -2.69 16.48 3.81
CA GLU A 171 -1.47 16.15 4.53
C GLU A 171 -0.35 15.86 3.52
N SER A 172 0.77 16.59 3.60
CA SER A 172 1.92 16.42 2.71
C SER A 172 3.07 15.76 3.43
N VAL A 173 3.49 14.60 2.94
CA VAL A 173 4.48 13.74 3.61
C VAL A 173 5.65 13.47 2.69
N PRO A 174 6.85 14.01 2.96
CA PRO A 174 8.05 13.59 2.24
C PRO A 174 8.43 12.17 2.65
N VAL A 175 8.69 11.31 1.66
CA VAL A 175 8.99 9.89 1.84
C VAL A 175 10.10 9.44 0.91
N GLU A 176 10.72 8.32 1.22
CA GLU A 176 11.67 7.62 0.35
C GLU A 176 11.21 6.18 0.10
N VAL A 177 11.19 5.77 -1.16
CA VAL A 177 10.90 4.40 -1.58
C VAL A 177 12.20 3.72 -1.98
N THR A 178 12.48 2.55 -1.39
CA THR A 178 13.72 1.80 -1.59
C THR A 178 13.50 0.37 -2.09
N ASP A 179 12.25 -0.08 -2.13
CA ASP A 179 11.86 -1.45 -2.48
C ASP A 179 10.89 -1.52 -3.68
N GLY A 180 10.75 -0.41 -4.41
CA GLY A 180 9.85 -0.31 -5.57
C GLY A 180 8.37 -0.23 -5.22
N LYS A 181 8.02 -0.05 -3.93
CA LYS A 181 6.62 -0.07 -3.47
C LYS A 181 6.31 1.08 -2.52
N PHE A 182 5.39 1.94 -2.92
CA PHE A 182 4.81 2.91 -2.00
C PHE A 182 3.69 2.25 -1.19
N LYS A 183 3.66 2.50 0.14
CA LYS A 183 2.69 1.89 1.05
C LYS A 183 2.20 2.86 2.11
N ILE A 184 0.88 2.79 2.38
CA ILE A 184 0.25 3.39 3.56
C ILE A 184 -0.46 2.26 4.33
N THR A 185 -0.37 2.26 5.66
CA THR A 185 -1.19 1.40 6.52
C THR A 185 -2.06 2.26 7.41
N PHE A 186 -3.25 1.77 7.74
CA PHE A 186 -4.22 2.48 8.55
C PHE A 186 -4.60 1.65 9.78
N THR A 187 -4.97 2.33 10.85
CA THR A 187 -5.42 1.72 12.11
C THR A 187 -6.57 2.55 12.67
N SER A 188 -7.71 1.93 12.91
CA SER A 188 -8.85 2.57 13.58
C SER A 188 -8.56 2.75 15.06
N ASN A 189 -8.78 3.95 15.59
CA ASN A 189 -8.76 4.24 17.02
C ASN A 189 -10.20 4.47 17.53
N ILE A 190 -10.92 5.40 16.89
CA ILE A 190 -12.34 5.69 17.09
C ILE A 190 -12.96 5.83 15.71
N GLU A 191 -13.94 5.01 15.38
CA GLU A 191 -14.51 4.93 14.03
C GLU A 191 -13.47 4.51 12.96
N ASN A 192 -13.91 4.28 11.73
CA ASN A 192 -13.07 3.83 10.62
C ASN A 192 -12.15 4.92 10.08
N PRO A 193 -10.92 4.61 9.67
CA PRO A 193 -10.12 5.52 8.85
C PRO A 193 -10.84 5.80 7.53
N GLN A 194 -10.60 6.95 6.93
CA GLN A 194 -11.11 7.31 5.62
C GLN A 194 -10.09 8.14 4.84
N ILE A 195 -10.18 8.15 3.51
CA ILE A 195 -9.39 9.00 2.62
C ILE A 195 -10.16 9.27 1.32
N ASN A 196 -10.01 10.47 0.76
CA ASN A 196 -10.69 10.85 -0.49
C ASN A 196 -9.78 10.73 -1.73
N ALA A 197 -8.48 11.00 -1.58
CA ALA A 197 -7.55 10.85 -2.71
C ALA A 197 -6.09 10.77 -2.24
N ILE A 198 -5.23 10.24 -3.12
CA ILE A 198 -3.78 10.13 -2.90
C ILE A 198 -3.05 10.67 -4.14
N GLU A 199 -2.09 11.57 -3.94
CA GLU A 199 -1.16 12.01 -4.98
C GLU A 199 0.28 11.70 -4.55
N ILE A 200 1.06 11.05 -5.42
CA ILE A 200 2.47 10.71 -5.19
C ILE A 200 3.30 11.46 -6.22
N VAL A 201 4.05 12.46 -5.77
CA VAL A 201 4.82 13.38 -6.60
C VAL A 201 6.30 13.07 -6.45
N PRO A 202 7.02 12.70 -7.52
CA PRO A 202 8.47 12.54 -7.46
C PRO A 202 9.15 13.86 -7.07
N GLN A 203 10.18 13.75 -6.22
CA GLN A 203 11.08 14.88 -5.94
C GLN A 203 12.28 14.82 -6.90
N THR A 204 12.50 15.88 -7.62
CA THR A 204 13.68 16.07 -8.50
C THR A 204 14.91 16.44 -7.69
#